data_cde2cb035c7ecb87ecfe88d79ff3e32a
#
_entry.id   cde2cb035c7ecb87ecfe88d79ff3e32a
#
_cell.length_a   1.000
_cell.length_b   1.000
_cell.length_c   1.000
_cell.angle_alpha   90.00
_cell.angle_beta   90.00
_cell.angle_gamma   90.00
#
_symmetry.space_group_name_H-M   'P 1'
#
loop_
_entity.id
_entity.type
_entity.pdbx_description
1 polymer ?
#
loop_
_entity_poly.entity_id
_entity_poly.type
_entity_poly.pdbx_seq_one_letter_code
_entity_poly.pdbx_strand_id
1 'polypeptide(L)'
;MTVCILGNSLTALTLAKALVNYEIDVDVIFNKKNHKINVTRTIGISKNNIDFFNRNIINIDKLIWNIKKIEIFSENLKKEKLINFKANKCQLFSIIKNHKLHQLLDQDLSKSKFFKSRFSTEKNLSFLNKYDLVINCDPFNFITKRYFSKKITKKYNSNAYTTVISHDQILNDTAVQIFTKKGQIGRAHV
;
A
#
# COMPACT_ATOMS: atom_id res chain seq x y z
N MET A 1 -17.00 -16.86 14.23
CA MET A 1 -15.53 -16.80 14.20
C MET A 1 -15.12 -15.36 14.37
N THR A 2 -14.24 -15.10 15.34
CA THR A 2 -13.76 -13.75 15.67
C THR A 2 -12.25 -13.65 15.38
N VAL A 3 -11.86 -12.69 14.55
CA VAL A 3 -10.47 -12.48 14.14
C VAL A 3 -9.93 -11.18 14.70
N CYS A 4 -8.75 -11.23 15.29
CA CYS A 4 -8.00 -10.05 15.70
C CYS A 4 -6.89 -9.75 14.69
N ILE A 5 -6.83 -8.53 14.18
CA ILE A 5 -5.75 -8.05 13.33
C ILE A 5 -4.98 -6.97 14.09
N LEU A 6 -3.68 -7.19 14.28
CA LEU A 6 -2.81 -6.23 14.95
C LEU A 6 -2.13 -5.32 13.92
N GLY A 7 -2.37 -4.03 14.04
CA GLY A 7 -1.87 -2.98 13.15
C GLY A 7 -2.98 -2.34 12.31
N ASN A 8 -2.70 -1.14 11.77
CA ASN A 8 -3.62 -0.36 10.94
C ASN A 8 -2.94 0.05 9.61
N SER A 9 -2.15 -0.85 9.05
CA SER A 9 -1.52 -0.67 7.74
C SER A 9 -2.53 -0.97 6.63
N LEU A 10 -2.19 -0.61 5.39
CA LEU A 10 -2.99 -1.00 4.22
C LEU A 10 -3.21 -2.52 4.17
N THR A 11 -2.19 -3.30 4.51
CA THR A 11 -2.28 -4.77 4.58
C THR A 11 -3.33 -5.21 5.59
N ALA A 12 -3.33 -4.62 6.79
CA ALA A 12 -4.29 -4.93 7.86
C ALA A 12 -5.72 -4.58 7.43
N LEU A 13 -5.95 -3.38 6.89
CA LEU A 13 -7.28 -2.95 6.47
C LEU A 13 -7.80 -3.72 5.24
N THR A 14 -6.92 -4.05 4.30
CA THR A 14 -7.28 -4.89 3.14
C THR A 14 -7.71 -6.28 3.59
N LEU A 15 -6.96 -6.90 4.50
CA LEU A 15 -7.31 -8.21 5.07
C LEU A 15 -8.62 -8.12 5.87
N ALA A 16 -8.76 -7.10 6.72
CA ALA A 16 -10.00 -6.86 7.47
C ALA A 16 -11.20 -6.76 6.53
N LYS A 17 -11.07 -5.98 5.44
CA LYS A 17 -12.15 -5.83 4.46
C LYS A 17 -12.48 -7.14 3.75
N ALA A 18 -11.47 -7.93 3.39
CA ALA A 18 -11.69 -9.25 2.80
C ALA A 18 -12.49 -10.16 3.73
N LEU A 19 -12.14 -10.23 5.01
CA LEU A 19 -12.83 -11.07 6.01
C LEU A 19 -14.25 -10.56 6.30
N VAL A 20 -14.42 -9.26 6.43
CA VAL A 20 -15.73 -8.62 6.67
C VAL A 20 -16.68 -8.86 5.49
N ASN A 21 -16.20 -8.94 4.26
CA ASN A 21 -17.01 -9.30 3.09
C ASN A 21 -17.59 -10.73 3.17
N TYR A 22 -16.97 -11.61 3.98
CA TYR A 22 -17.47 -12.96 4.31
C TYR A 22 -18.20 -13.02 5.65
N GLU A 23 -18.65 -11.86 6.18
CA GLU A 23 -19.38 -11.75 7.45
C GLU A 23 -18.62 -12.30 8.67
N ILE A 24 -17.29 -12.25 8.62
CA ILE A 24 -16.43 -12.63 9.74
C ILE A 24 -16.25 -11.41 10.65
N ASP A 25 -16.42 -11.62 11.97
CA ASP A 25 -16.16 -10.57 12.96
C ASP A 25 -14.67 -10.26 13.07
N VAL A 26 -14.30 -9.01 12.82
CA VAL A 26 -12.92 -8.54 12.81
C VAL A 26 -12.71 -7.37 13.76
N ASP A 27 -11.79 -7.56 14.71
CA ASP A 27 -11.28 -6.50 15.55
C ASP A 27 -9.88 -6.06 15.07
N VAL A 28 -9.73 -4.84 14.59
CA VAL A 28 -8.41 -4.25 14.28
C VAL A 28 -7.90 -3.48 15.48
N ILE A 29 -6.75 -3.90 16.02
CA ILE A 29 -6.14 -3.31 17.20
C ILE A 29 -4.80 -2.67 16.85
N PHE A 30 -4.61 -1.41 17.22
CA PHE A 30 -3.42 -0.65 16.84
C PHE A 30 -2.97 0.34 17.90
N ASN A 31 -1.71 0.76 17.82
CA ASN A 31 -1.12 1.77 18.68
C ASN A 31 -1.00 3.11 17.93
N LYS A 32 -1.55 4.18 18.48
CA LYS A 32 -1.64 5.52 17.86
C LYS A 32 -0.28 6.12 17.48
N LYS A 33 0.81 5.73 18.13
CA LYS A 33 2.15 6.29 17.88
C LYS A 33 2.67 6.09 16.45
N ASN A 34 2.10 5.15 15.66
CA ASN A 34 2.60 4.78 14.34
C ASN A 34 1.74 5.25 13.16
N HIS A 35 0.77 6.15 13.37
CA HIS A 35 -0.26 6.48 12.38
C HIS A 35 -0.05 7.75 11.56
N LYS A 36 1.17 8.18 11.31
CA LYS A 36 1.37 9.20 10.25
C LYS A 36 1.32 8.50 8.89
N ILE A 37 0.15 8.48 8.26
CA ILE A 37 0.04 8.06 6.85
C ILE A 37 0.78 9.10 6.02
N ASN A 38 1.82 8.68 5.33
CA ASN A 38 2.57 9.56 4.45
C ASN A 38 1.72 9.86 3.20
N VAL A 39 1.28 11.12 3.06
CA VAL A 39 0.42 11.58 1.97
C VAL A 39 1.13 11.61 0.61
N THR A 40 2.47 11.61 0.60
CA THR A 40 3.27 11.64 -0.63
C THR A 40 3.54 10.23 -1.20
N ARG A 41 3.19 9.18 -0.45
CA ARG A 41 3.48 7.82 -0.87
C ARG A 41 2.43 7.29 -1.83
N THR A 42 2.90 6.69 -2.91
CA THR A 42 2.08 6.01 -3.92
C THR A 42 2.48 4.54 -4.05
N ILE A 43 1.61 3.74 -4.64
CA ILE A 43 1.84 2.32 -4.97
C ILE A 43 1.54 2.12 -6.44
N GLY A 44 2.41 1.37 -7.13
CA GLY A 44 2.10 0.77 -8.43
C GLY A 44 1.29 -0.51 -8.23
N ILE A 45 0.18 -0.65 -8.96
CA ILE A 45 -0.70 -1.82 -8.89
C ILE A 45 -0.95 -2.37 -10.29
N SER A 46 -0.80 -3.68 -10.46
CA SER A 46 -1.06 -4.35 -11.73
C SER A 46 -2.56 -4.43 -12.03
N LYS A 47 -2.91 -4.59 -13.30
CA LYS A 47 -4.31 -4.79 -13.71
C LYS A 47 -4.95 -5.98 -12.98
N ASN A 48 -4.27 -7.12 -12.89
CA ASN A 48 -4.80 -8.30 -12.20
C ASN A 48 -5.11 -8.04 -10.73
N ASN A 49 -4.27 -7.25 -10.04
CA ASN A 49 -4.51 -6.87 -8.65
C ASN A 49 -5.67 -5.87 -8.52
N ILE A 50 -5.86 -4.96 -9.50
CA ILE A 50 -7.04 -4.08 -9.54
C ILE A 50 -8.30 -4.92 -9.69
N ASP A 51 -8.32 -5.86 -10.63
CA ASP A 51 -9.44 -6.76 -10.87
C ASP A 51 -9.74 -7.62 -9.63
N PHE A 52 -8.69 -8.06 -8.92
CA PHE A 52 -8.85 -8.78 -7.64
C PHE A 52 -9.46 -7.90 -6.55
N PHE A 53 -8.95 -6.66 -6.39
CA PHE A 53 -9.48 -5.70 -5.43
C PHE A 53 -10.96 -5.40 -5.69
N ASN A 54 -11.30 -5.09 -6.94
CA ASN A 54 -12.66 -4.72 -7.32
C ASN A 54 -13.66 -5.87 -7.11
N ARG A 55 -13.23 -7.11 -7.29
CA ARG A 55 -14.10 -8.28 -7.12
C ARG A 55 -14.21 -8.76 -5.67
N ASN A 56 -13.11 -8.72 -4.91
CA ASN A 56 -13.05 -9.43 -3.62
C ASN A 56 -12.92 -8.48 -2.40
N ILE A 57 -12.47 -7.25 -2.60
CA ILE A 57 -12.17 -6.33 -1.50
C ILE A 57 -13.10 -5.12 -1.55
N ILE A 58 -12.80 -4.19 -2.45
CA ILE A 58 -13.53 -2.94 -2.65
C ILE A 58 -13.20 -2.35 -4.01
N ASN A 59 -14.15 -1.67 -4.66
CA ASN A 59 -13.89 -1.00 -5.92
C ASN A 59 -12.96 0.21 -5.74
N ILE A 60 -11.85 0.21 -6.48
CA ILE A 60 -10.80 1.23 -6.43
C ILE A 60 -10.65 2.02 -7.73
N ASP A 61 -11.51 1.83 -8.72
CA ASP A 61 -11.39 2.44 -10.06
C ASP A 61 -11.27 3.97 -10.03
N LYS A 62 -11.96 4.62 -9.07
CA LYS A 62 -11.91 6.08 -8.90
C LYS A 62 -10.63 6.60 -8.27
N LEU A 63 -9.80 5.72 -7.72
CA LEU A 63 -8.56 6.09 -7.03
C LEU A 63 -7.30 5.85 -7.84
N ILE A 64 -7.42 5.11 -8.96
CA ILE A 64 -6.27 4.71 -9.77
C ILE A 64 -5.99 5.68 -10.90
N TRP A 65 -4.72 5.81 -11.22
CA TRP A 65 -4.23 6.49 -12.41
C TRP A 65 -3.53 5.50 -13.32
N ASN A 66 -4.06 5.34 -14.52
CA ASN A 66 -3.61 4.32 -15.47
C ASN A 66 -2.36 4.76 -16.24
N ILE A 67 -1.32 3.93 -16.21
CA ILE A 67 -0.09 4.10 -16.98
C ILE A 67 -0.12 3.14 -18.17
N LYS A 68 -0.08 3.71 -19.36
CA LYS A 68 -0.10 2.97 -20.64
C LYS A 68 1.27 2.82 -21.26
N LYS A 69 2.23 3.64 -20.80
CA LYS A 69 3.56 3.71 -21.38
C LYS A 69 4.62 3.84 -20.28
N ILE A 70 5.73 3.14 -20.46
CA ILE A 70 6.92 3.29 -19.63
C ILE A 70 8.09 3.60 -20.55
N GLU A 71 8.78 4.69 -20.29
CA GLU A 71 9.97 5.11 -21.02
C GLU A 71 11.16 5.14 -20.09
N ILE A 72 12.21 4.42 -20.46
CA ILE A 72 13.45 4.34 -19.70
C ILE A 72 14.56 5.00 -20.53
N PHE A 73 15.26 5.92 -19.90
CA PHE A 73 16.38 6.66 -20.49
C PHE A 73 17.66 6.41 -19.71
N SER A 74 18.78 6.61 -20.36
CA SER A 74 20.08 6.70 -19.73
C SER A 74 20.74 8.04 -20.07
N GLU A 75 21.43 8.64 -19.12
CA GLU A 75 22.19 9.88 -19.30
C GLU A 75 23.22 9.76 -20.44
N ASN A 76 23.77 8.57 -20.66
CA ASN A 76 24.81 8.32 -21.68
C ASN A 76 24.27 8.26 -23.12
N LEU A 77 22.96 8.14 -23.32
CA LEU A 77 22.33 7.89 -24.63
C LEU A 77 21.73 9.17 -25.26
N LYS A 78 22.22 10.36 -24.99
CA LYS A 78 21.83 11.64 -25.62
C LYS A 78 20.31 11.77 -25.91
N LYS A 79 19.46 11.38 -24.95
CA LYS A 79 17.99 11.32 -25.03
C LYS A 79 17.40 10.14 -25.81
N GLU A 80 18.19 9.20 -26.29
CA GLU A 80 17.65 7.96 -26.84
C GLU A 80 17.00 7.09 -25.73
N LYS A 81 15.93 6.43 -26.10
CA LYS A 81 15.22 5.53 -25.16
C LYS A 81 15.95 4.22 -25.07
N LEU A 82 16.34 3.84 -23.86
CA LEU A 82 16.92 2.54 -23.60
C LEU A 82 15.87 1.43 -23.77
N ILE A 83 14.68 1.65 -23.20
CA ILE A 83 13.56 0.72 -23.28
C ILE A 83 12.27 1.52 -23.37
N ASN A 84 11.31 1.02 -24.16
CA ASN A 84 9.99 1.58 -24.30
C ASN A 84 8.94 0.47 -24.24
N PHE A 85 8.13 0.46 -23.17
CA PHE A 85 6.98 -0.41 -23.06
C PHE A 85 5.71 0.41 -23.39
N LYS A 86 4.88 -0.11 -24.27
CA LYS A 86 3.61 0.50 -24.65
C LYS A 86 2.52 -0.56 -24.68
N ALA A 87 1.43 -0.32 -23.96
CA ALA A 87 0.25 -1.15 -24.03
C ALA A 87 -0.66 -0.68 -25.17
N ASN A 88 -1.13 -1.58 -26.01
CA ASN A 88 -1.99 -1.23 -27.17
C ASN A 88 -3.47 -1.11 -26.77
N LYS A 89 -3.96 -1.89 -25.81
CA LYS A 89 -5.39 -1.96 -25.47
C LYS A 89 -5.72 -1.78 -23.99
N CYS A 90 -4.72 -1.86 -23.09
CA CYS A 90 -4.93 -1.76 -21.65
C CYS A 90 -3.77 -1.02 -20.98
N GLN A 91 -3.90 -0.71 -19.68
CA GLN A 91 -2.79 -0.17 -18.90
C GLN A 91 -1.72 -1.23 -18.65
N LEU A 92 -0.47 -0.80 -18.53
CA LEU A 92 0.65 -1.63 -18.05
C LEU A 92 0.55 -1.87 -16.54
N PHE A 93 0.28 -0.79 -15.82
CA PHE A 93 -0.03 -0.77 -14.40
C PHE A 93 -0.77 0.52 -14.06
N SER A 94 -1.20 0.66 -12.83
CA SER A 94 -1.82 1.89 -12.36
C SER A 94 -1.14 2.37 -11.08
N ILE A 95 -1.29 3.64 -10.77
CA ILE A 95 -0.77 4.24 -9.56
C ILE A 95 -1.93 4.63 -8.66
N ILE A 96 -1.79 4.39 -7.37
CA ILE A 96 -2.76 4.78 -6.35
C ILE A 96 -2.05 5.48 -5.18
N LYS A 97 -2.66 6.53 -4.62
CA LYS A 97 -2.16 7.19 -3.41
C LYS A 97 -2.48 6.36 -2.17
N ASN A 98 -1.45 5.98 -1.40
CA ASN A 98 -1.61 5.15 -0.19
C ASN A 98 -2.67 5.69 0.76
N HIS A 99 -2.63 6.99 1.05
CA HIS A 99 -3.56 7.60 2.00
C HIS A 99 -5.01 7.56 1.49
N LYS A 100 -5.24 7.67 0.18
CA LYS A 100 -6.59 7.57 -0.40
C LYS A 100 -7.16 6.17 -0.31
N LEU A 101 -6.33 5.16 -0.60
CA LEU A 101 -6.74 3.75 -0.43
C LEU A 101 -7.03 3.43 1.04
N HIS A 102 -6.17 3.92 1.95
CA HIS A 102 -6.39 3.73 3.39
C HIS A 102 -7.70 4.39 3.84
N GLN A 103 -7.97 5.63 3.43
CA GLN A 103 -9.21 6.33 3.75
C GLN A 103 -10.44 5.59 3.22
N LEU A 104 -10.39 5.09 1.99
CA LEU A 104 -11.50 4.33 1.40
C LEU A 104 -11.80 3.06 2.22
N LEU A 105 -10.76 2.28 2.55
CA LEU A 105 -10.92 1.05 3.33
C LEU A 105 -11.45 1.35 4.73
N ASP A 106 -10.89 2.33 5.43
CA ASP A 106 -11.30 2.71 6.79
C ASP A 106 -12.75 3.20 6.84
N GLN A 107 -13.13 4.08 5.91
CA GLN A 107 -14.50 4.59 5.80
C GLN A 107 -15.54 3.51 5.49
N ASP A 108 -15.20 2.55 4.63
CA ASP A 108 -16.10 1.47 4.28
C ASP A 108 -16.23 0.43 5.41
N LEU A 109 -15.11 0.05 6.01
CA LEU A 109 -15.06 -0.85 7.16
C LEU A 109 -15.86 -0.30 8.35
N SER A 110 -15.75 1.01 8.63
CA SER A 110 -16.43 1.65 9.74
C SER A 110 -17.97 1.59 9.66
N LYS A 111 -18.53 1.30 8.49
CA LYS A 111 -19.99 1.11 8.28
C LYS A 111 -20.46 -0.32 8.57
N SER A 112 -19.54 -1.27 8.68
CA SER A 112 -19.87 -2.68 8.84
C SER A 112 -20.11 -3.04 10.31
N LYS A 113 -21.16 -3.80 10.59
CA LYS A 113 -21.44 -4.38 11.92
C LYS A 113 -20.40 -5.44 12.33
N PHE A 114 -19.71 -6.04 11.38
CA PHE A 114 -18.67 -7.07 11.58
C PHE A 114 -17.28 -6.49 11.84
N PHE A 115 -17.15 -5.17 11.89
CA PHE A 115 -15.85 -4.50 12.06
C PHE A 115 -15.80 -3.66 13.32
N LYS A 116 -14.73 -3.81 14.07
CA LYS A 116 -14.41 -2.93 15.20
C LYS A 116 -12.95 -2.52 15.11
N SER A 117 -12.70 -1.24 15.36
CA SER A 117 -11.36 -0.66 15.41
C SER A 117 -11.09 -0.15 16.83
N ARG A 118 -9.98 -0.58 17.42
CA ARG A 118 -9.63 -0.21 18.78
C ARG A 118 -8.18 0.25 18.88
N PHE A 119 -8.01 1.32 19.61
CA PHE A 119 -6.70 1.74 20.08
C PHE A 119 -6.33 0.98 21.35
N SER A 120 -5.13 0.41 21.42
CA SER A 120 -4.62 -0.23 22.63
C SER A 120 -3.13 0.02 22.82
N THR A 121 -2.76 0.36 24.04
CA THR A 121 -1.35 0.45 24.50
C THR A 121 -0.95 -0.76 25.34
N GLU A 122 -1.85 -1.74 25.49
CA GLU A 122 -1.63 -2.89 26.32
C GLU A 122 -0.45 -3.73 25.83
N LYS A 123 0.42 -4.09 26.77
CA LYS A 123 1.54 -5.00 26.55
C LYS A 123 1.20 -6.44 26.95
N ASN A 124 0.07 -6.65 27.63
CA ASN A 124 -0.38 -7.96 28.03
C ASN A 124 -1.16 -8.64 26.91
N LEU A 125 -0.85 -9.90 26.64
CA LEU A 125 -1.47 -10.72 25.57
C LEU A 125 -2.77 -11.38 25.99
N SER A 126 -3.17 -11.30 27.25
CA SER A 126 -4.35 -12.01 27.76
C SER A 126 -5.65 -11.66 27.01
N PHE A 127 -5.75 -10.43 26.50
CA PHE A 127 -6.90 -10.01 25.72
C PHE A 127 -7.04 -10.72 24.36
N LEU A 128 -5.97 -11.35 23.88
CA LEU A 128 -5.97 -12.08 22.60
C LEU A 128 -6.63 -13.46 22.73
N ASN A 129 -6.73 -14.01 23.94
CA ASN A 129 -7.28 -15.36 24.17
C ASN A 129 -8.77 -15.48 23.79
N LYS A 130 -9.48 -14.37 23.62
CA LYS A 130 -10.88 -14.36 23.22
C LYS A 130 -11.11 -14.47 21.72
N TYR A 131 -10.07 -14.42 20.92
CA TYR A 131 -10.16 -14.51 19.45
C TYR A 131 -9.81 -15.91 18.98
N ASP A 132 -10.53 -16.38 17.97
CA ASP A 132 -10.27 -17.66 17.32
C ASP A 132 -8.97 -17.62 16.51
N LEU A 133 -8.63 -16.44 15.96
CA LEU A 133 -7.43 -16.22 15.16
C LEU A 133 -6.85 -14.83 15.43
N VAL A 134 -5.53 -14.75 15.59
CA VAL A 134 -4.78 -13.49 15.72
C VAL A 134 -3.78 -13.36 14.58
N ILE A 135 -3.91 -12.29 13.80
CA ILE A 135 -3.03 -12.00 12.66
C ILE A 135 -2.24 -10.73 12.96
N ASN A 136 -0.92 -10.83 12.92
CA ASN A 136 -0.05 -9.69 13.18
C ASN A 136 0.42 -9.03 11.88
N CYS A 137 -0.08 -7.83 11.61
CA CYS A 137 0.32 -6.98 10.49
C CYS A 137 1.21 -5.79 10.90
N ASP A 138 1.64 -5.72 12.16
CA ASP A 138 2.54 -4.68 12.65
C ASP A 138 3.94 -5.25 12.96
N PRO A 139 4.95 -4.94 12.12
CA PRO A 139 6.31 -5.46 12.31
C PRO A 139 7.05 -4.87 13.51
N PHE A 140 6.50 -3.85 14.17
CA PHE A 140 7.16 -3.11 15.24
C PHE A 140 6.56 -3.35 16.63
N ASN A 141 5.46 -4.09 16.72
CA ASN A 141 4.82 -4.37 18.00
C ASN A 141 5.64 -5.37 18.84
N PHE A 142 5.22 -5.55 20.09
CA PHE A 142 5.92 -6.43 21.04
C PHE A 142 5.78 -7.93 20.70
N ILE A 143 4.71 -8.35 20.02
CA ILE A 143 4.53 -9.73 19.54
C ILE A 143 5.60 -10.07 18.51
N THR A 144 5.83 -9.18 17.55
CA THR A 144 6.90 -9.34 16.56
C THR A 144 8.26 -9.47 17.26
N LYS A 145 8.53 -8.62 18.25
CA LYS A 145 9.78 -8.68 19.01
C LYS A 145 9.94 -9.98 19.80
N ARG A 146 8.85 -10.53 20.33
CA ARG A 146 8.87 -11.76 21.14
C ARG A 146 9.04 -13.02 20.29
N TYR A 147 8.31 -13.13 19.18
CA TYR A 147 8.25 -14.36 18.38
C TYR A 147 9.12 -14.33 17.12
N PHE A 148 9.51 -13.15 16.65
CA PHE A 148 10.32 -12.94 15.43
C PHE A 148 11.59 -12.13 15.77
N SER A 149 12.36 -12.62 16.74
CA SER A 149 13.57 -11.93 17.23
C SER A 149 14.73 -11.94 16.24
N LYS A 150 14.82 -12.97 15.39
CA LYS A 150 15.87 -13.08 14.37
C LYS A 150 15.50 -12.21 13.15
N LYS A 151 16.17 -11.07 13.05
CA LYS A 151 15.96 -10.13 11.94
C LYS A 151 17.21 -10.04 11.08
N ILE A 152 17.09 -10.37 9.81
CA ILE A 152 18.13 -10.09 8.83
C ILE A 152 17.99 -8.63 8.39
N THR A 153 19.00 -7.82 8.66
CA THR A 153 19.04 -6.41 8.25
C THR A 153 20.25 -6.15 7.40
N LYS A 154 20.03 -5.70 6.16
CA LYS A 154 21.09 -5.22 5.27
C LYS A 154 20.93 -3.72 5.08
N LYS A 155 21.96 -2.95 5.43
CA LYS A 155 22.03 -1.51 5.16
C LYS A 155 22.60 -1.30 3.77
N TYR A 156 21.87 -0.55 2.94
CA TYR A 156 22.37 -0.03 1.67
C TYR A 156 22.78 1.41 1.92
N ASN A 157 23.97 1.81 1.51
CA ASN A 157 24.46 3.19 1.66
C ASN A 157 23.81 4.12 0.59
N SER A 158 22.51 3.98 0.40
CA SER A 158 21.71 4.75 -0.54
C SER A 158 20.39 5.12 0.07
N ASN A 159 19.84 6.27 -0.33
CA ASN A 159 18.55 6.78 0.10
C ASN A 159 17.64 6.95 -1.11
N ALA A 160 16.35 6.66 -0.94
CA ALA A 160 15.30 6.98 -1.90
C ALA A 160 14.46 8.14 -1.36
N TYR A 161 14.27 9.16 -2.19
CA TYR A 161 13.44 10.31 -1.89
C TYR A 161 12.21 10.27 -2.77
N THR A 162 11.03 10.49 -2.17
CA THR A 162 9.76 10.58 -2.89
C THR A 162 9.08 11.89 -2.57
N THR A 163 8.52 12.54 -3.59
CA THR A 163 7.74 13.77 -3.44
C THR A 163 6.57 13.77 -4.41
N VAL A 164 5.60 14.64 -4.16
CA VAL A 164 4.51 14.94 -5.08
C VAL A 164 4.68 16.38 -5.51
N ILE A 165 4.72 16.61 -6.81
CA ILE A 165 4.88 17.95 -7.42
C ILE A 165 3.55 18.30 -8.06
N SER A 166 3.00 19.45 -7.73
CA SER A 166 1.85 20.02 -8.45
C SER A 166 2.33 20.66 -9.74
N HIS A 167 1.61 20.45 -10.82
CA HIS A 167 1.88 21.04 -12.12
C HIS A 167 0.55 21.32 -12.83
N ASP A 168 0.59 22.05 -13.93
CA ASP A 168 -0.57 22.28 -14.76
C ASP A 168 -1.15 20.96 -15.30
N GLN A 169 -2.46 20.95 -15.56
CA GLN A 169 -3.16 19.77 -15.99
C GLN A 169 -2.64 19.28 -17.35
N ILE A 170 -1.90 18.19 -17.34
CA ILE A 170 -1.39 17.52 -18.54
C ILE A 170 -1.90 16.09 -18.52
N LEU A 171 -2.54 15.66 -19.61
CA LEU A 171 -2.83 14.25 -19.84
C LEU A 171 -1.51 13.49 -19.94
N ASN A 172 -1.19 12.72 -18.93
CA ASN A 172 0.04 11.94 -18.92
C ASN A 172 -0.22 10.54 -18.38
N ASP A 173 -0.17 9.59 -19.29
CA ASP A 173 -0.29 8.15 -19.03
C ASP A 173 1.07 7.44 -19.14
N THR A 174 2.16 8.20 -19.09
CA THR A 174 3.52 7.72 -19.30
C THR A 174 4.34 7.83 -18.00
N ALA A 175 4.86 6.69 -17.53
CA ALA A 175 5.90 6.68 -16.51
C ALA A 175 7.28 6.84 -17.16
N VAL A 176 8.10 7.70 -16.61
CA VAL A 176 9.46 7.97 -17.12
C VAL A 176 10.46 7.62 -16.04
N GLN A 177 11.53 6.94 -16.44
CA GLN A 177 12.66 6.59 -15.59
C GLN A 177 13.97 6.97 -16.29
N ILE A 178 14.86 7.62 -15.56
CA ILE A 178 16.16 8.06 -16.09
C ILE A 178 17.26 7.51 -15.19
N PHE A 179 18.18 6.76 -15.74
CA PHE A 179 19.41 6.34 -15.07
C PHE A 179 20.50 7.37 -15.28
N THR A 180 21.04 7.90 -14.19
CA THR A 180 22.14 8.85 -14.20
C THR A 180 23.33 8.32 -13.42
N LYS A 181 24.51 8.92 -13.58
CA LYS A 181 25.70 8.59 -12.77
C LYS A 181 25.49 8.81 -11.27
N LYS A 182 24.56 9.69 -10.87
CA LYS A 182 24.26 10.00 -9.47
C LYS A 182 23.10 9.15 -8.89
N GLY A 183 22.42 8.37 -9.71
CA GLY A 183 21.30 7.55 -9.29
C GLY A 183 20.17 7.52 -10.30
N GLN A 184 19.06 6.96 -9.87
CA GLN A 184 17.85 6.79 -10.67
C GLN A 184 16.84 7.87 -10.35
N ILE A 185 16.25 8.47 -11.36
CA ILE A 185 15.13 9.42 -11.25
C ILE A 185 13.92 8.79 -11.91
N GLY A 186 12.85 8.66 -11.16
CA GLY A 186 11.56 8.15 -11.66
C GLY A 186 10.47 9.19 -11.51
N ARG A 187 9.60 9.30 -12.51
CA ARG A 187 8.40 10.14 -12.50
C ARG A 187 7.21 9.36 -13.00
N ALA A 188 6.12 9.43 -12.25
CA ALA A 188 4.82 8.99 -12.71
C ALA A 188 3.77 9.99 -12.21
N HIS A 189 2.70 10.17 -12.95
CA HIS A 189 1.62 11.10 -12.59
C HIS A 189 0.59 10.42 -11.69
N VAL A 190 0.07 11.17 -10.73
CA VAL A 190 -0.95 10.70 -9.79
C VAL A 190 -1.97 11.80 -9.53
#